data_ca808b01e43922e1b71b54218adf86f1
#
_entry.id   ca808b01e43922e1b71b54218adf86f1
#
_cell.length_a   1.000
_cell.length_b   1.000
_cell.length_c   1.000
_cell.angle_alpha   90.00
_cell.angle_beta   90.00
_cell.angle_gamma   90.00
#
_symmetry.space_group_name_H-M   'P 1'
#
loop_
_entity.id
_entity.type
_entity.pdbx_description
1 polymer ?
#
loop_
_entity_poly.entity_id
_entity_poly.type
_entity_poly.pdbx_seq_one_letter_code
_entity_poly.pdbx_strand_id
1 'polypeptide(L)'
;MILPDVNVLVYAFRRDIPQHAVCRRWLADVVESDARFGLSPAVLSAVVRITTNLRAFKMPSAVDEAFGFCEDLLCQPHCQIVEPGDRHWSIFKRLCVETDARGSRVTDAWFAALAIEWGCEWITFDRDFARFPGLKWQVPAARAEGQEN
;
A
#
# COMPACT_ATOMS: atom_id res chain seq x y z
N MET A 1 -5.75 1.54 -11.76
CA MET A 1 -4.39 1.59 -11.15
C MET A 1 -4.47 1.03 -9.75
N ILE A 2 -3.48 0.24 -9.32
CA ILE A 2 -3.41 -0.27 -7.94
C ILE A 2 -2.62 0.69 -7.05
N LEU A 3 -2.90 0.69 -5.76
CA LEU A 3 -2.22 1.47 -4.73
C LEU A 3 -1.98 0.57 -3.50
N PRO A 4 -0.74 0.14 -3.23
CA PRO A 4 -0.46 -0.79 -2.13
C PRO A 4 -0.46 -0.10 -0.77
N ASP A 5 -0.99 -0.81 0.22
CA ASP A 5 -0.92 -0.47 1.64
C ASP A 5 0.47 -0.75 2.21
N VAL A 6 0.74 -0.17 3.37
CA VAL A 6 2.00 -0.33 4.10
C VAL A 6 2.33 -1.80 4.36
N ASN A 7 1.36 -2.60 4.83
CA ASN A 7 1.59 -4.02 5.13
C ASN A 7 2.10 -4.80 3.92
N VAL A 8 1.57 -4.55 2.75
CA VAL A 8 1.98 -5.23 1.50
C VAL A 8 3.44 -4.95 1.18
N LEU A 9 3.85 -3.68 1.26
CA LEU A 9 5.23 -3.28 0.97
C LEU A 9 6.22 -3.74 2.05
N VAL A 10 5.84 -3.65 3.33
CA VAL A 10 6.64 -4.20 4.43
C VAL A 10 6.88 -5.70 4.24
N TYR A 11 5.85 -6.45 3.89
CA TYR A 11 5.96 -7.89 3.67
C TYR A 11 6.79 -8.23 2.41
N ALA A 12 6.68 -7.43 1.37
CA ALA A 12 7.50 -7.58 0.17
C ALA A 12 8.99 -7.32 0.43
N PHE A 13 9.31 -6.46 1.40
CA PHE A 13 10.68 -6.08 1.76
C PHE A 13 11.30 -7.01 2.82
N ARG A 14 10.58 -7.35 3.90
CA ARG A 14 11.08 -8.12 5.04
C ARG A 14 11.00 -9.62 4.79
N ARG A 15 12.17 -10.27 4.70
CA ARG A 15 12.29 -11.71 4.43
C ARG A 15 11.86 -12.60 5.59
N ASP A 16 11.82 -12.08 6.82
CA ASP A 16 11.47 -12.78 8.06
C ASP A 16 9.96 -12.81 8.37
N ILE A 17 9.13 -12.41 7.42
CA ILE A 17 7.67 -12.40 7.55
C ILE A 17 7.07 -13.55 6.73
N PRO A 18 6.05 -14.29 7.25
CA PRO A 18 5.44 -15.41 6.54
C PRO A 18 4.88 -15.06 5.15
N GLN A 19 4.35 -13.85 4.98
CA GLN A 19 3.76 -13.38 3.73
C GLN A 19 4.78 -12.87 2.71
N HIS A 20 6.07 -12.87 3.05
CA HIS A 20 7.12 -12.28 2.21
C HIS A 20 7.11 -12.82 0.77
N ALA A 21 7.11 -14.15 0.59
CA ALA A 21 7.19 -14.76 -0.73
C ALA A 21 6.04 -14.34 -1.65
N VAL A 22 4.81 -14.33 -1.10
CA VAL A 22 3.60 -13.91 -1.83
C VAL A 22 3.67 -12.44 -2.22
N CYS A 23 4.01 -11.57 -1.27
CA CYS A 23 4.07 -10.13 -1.52
C CYS A 23 5.20 -9.75 -2.46
N ARG A 24 6.37 -10.38 -2.33
CA ARG A 24 7.50 -10.14 -3.22
C ARG A 24 7.16 -10.53 -4.66
N ARG A 25 6.55 -11.69 -4.87
CA ARG A 25 6.15 -12.13 -6.21
C ARG A 25 5.09 -11.20 -6.79
N TRP A 26 4.08 -10.87 -6.01
CA TRP A 26 3.04 -9.93 -6.41
C TRP A 26 3.63 -8.58 -6.83
N LEU A 27 4.56 -8.04 -6.04
CA LEU A 27 5.20 -6.75 -6.34
C LEU A 27 6.07 -6.83 -7.61
N ALA A 28 6.78 -7.94 -7.80
CA ALA A 28 7.54 -8.18 -9.04
C ALA A 28 6.61 -8.19 -10.26
N ASP A 29 5.49 -8.90 -10.19
CA ASP A 29 4.49 -8.94 -11.27
C ASP A 29 3.93 -7.54 -11.58
N VAL A 30 3.72 -6.70 -10.55
CA VAL A 30 3.26 -5.32 -10.71
C VAL A 30 4.31 -4.48 -11.42
N VAL A 31 5.57 -4.56 -10.99
CA VAL A 31 6.68 -3.77 -11.56
C VAL A 31 7.01 -4.19 -12.99
N GLU A 32 6.93 -5.49 -13.29
CA GLU A 32 7.19 -6.03 -14.63
C GLU A 32 6.02 -5.80 -15.61
N SER A 33 4.85 -5.45 -15.10
CA SER A 33 3.68 -5.14 -15.92
C SER A 33 3.83 -3.79 -16.62
N ASP A 34 3.24 -3.65 -17.81
CA ASP A 34 3.12 -2.38 -18.52
C ASP A 34 2.06 -1.44 -17.91
N ALA A 35 1.30 -1.90 -16.92
CA ALA A 35 0.28 -1.10 -16.25
C ALA A 35 0.91 -0.13 -15.24
N ARG A 36 0.32 1.07 -15.14
CA ARG A 36 0.70 2.02 -14.09
C ARG A 36 0.31 1.48 -12.72
N PHE A 37 1.16 1.74 -11.74
CA PHE A 37 0.87 1.52 -10.33
C PHE A 37 1.17 2.78 -9.51
N GLY A 38 0.40 2.99 -8.45
CA GLY A 38 0.55 4.15 -7.58
C GLY A 38 1.39 3.84 -6.35
N LEU A 39 2.14 4.83 -5.88
CA LEU A 39 2.80 4.83 -4.57
C LEU A 39 2.49 6.14 -3.85
N SER A 40 2.05 6.03 -2.60
CA SER A 40 1.86 7.20 -1.73
C SER A 40 3.13 7.45 -0.91
N PRO A 41 3.67 8.68 -0.90
CA PRO A 41 4.77 9.04 0.00
C PRO A 41 4.48 8.78 1.47
N ALA A 42 3.22 8.93 1.89
CA ALA A 42 2.79 8.61 3.24
C ALA A 42 2.92 7.11 3.56
N VAL A 43 2.58 6.24 2.61
CA VAL A 43 2.82 4.79 2.73
C VAL A 43 4.31 4.48 2.80
N LEU A 44 5.12 5.07 1.91
CA LEU A 44 6.57 4.85 1.90
C LEU A 44 7.24 5.31 3.19
N SER A 45 6.83 6.45 3.71
CA SER A 45 7.28 6.94 5.03
C SER A 45 6.97 5.92 6.15
N ALA A 46 5.77 5.35 6.15
CA ALA A 46 5.40 4.32 7.11
C ALA A 46 6.20 3.02 6.93
N VAL A 47 6.53 2.63 5.71
CA VAL A 47 7.42 1.48 5.44
C VAL A 47 8.78 1.69 6.08
N VAL A 48 9.41 2.85 5.89
CA VAL A 48 10.69 3.18 6.52
C VAL A 48 10.57 3.16 8.05
N ARG A 49 9.55 3.80 8.59
CA ARG A 49 9.30 3.86 10.04
C ARG A 49 9.13 2.48 10.68
N ILE A 50 8.34 1.61 10.06
CA ILE A 50 8.02 0.30 10.62
C ILE A 50 9.21 -0.64 10.48
N THR A 51 9.87 -0.70 9.34
CA THR A 51 10.96 -1.66 9.08
C THR A 51 12.24 -1.35 9.86
N THR A 52 12.43 -0.11 10.27
CA THR A 52 13.57 0.34 11.10
C THR A 52 13.27 0.32 12.60
N ASN A 53 12.07 -0.07 13.03
CA ASN A 53 11.63 0.00 14.41
C ASN A 53 12.05 -1.25 15.19
N LEU A 54 12.89 -1.04 16.21
CA LEU A 54 13.35 -2.09 17.15
C LEU A 54 12.22 -2.77 17.92
N ARG A 55 11.08 -2.09 18.09
CA ARG A 55 9.89 -2.68 18.74
C ARG A 55 9.12 -3.61 17.83
N ALA A 56 9.21 -3.40 16.51
CA ALA A 56 8.52 -4.22 15.52
C ALA A 56 9.33 -5.47 15.13
N PHE A 57 10.66 -5.34 15.07
CA PHE A 57 11.58 -6.39 14.62
C PHE A 57 12.78 -6.53 15.56
N LYS A 58 13.16 -7.79 15.85
CA LYS A 58 14.39 -8.07 16.62
C LYS A 58 15.63 -7.60 15.90
N MET A 59 15.65 -7.74 14.57
CA MET A 59 16.70 -7.27 13.68
C MET A 59 16.08 -6.29 12.68
N PRO A 60 15.91 -5.01 13.05
CA PRO A 60 15.31 -4.04 12.15
C PRO A 60 16.21 -3.78 10.95
N SER A 61 15.59 -3.33 9.86
CA SER A 61 16.33 -2.92 8.66
C SER A 61 17.14 -1.66 8.94
N ALA A 62 18.29 -1.51 8.29
CA ALA A 62 19.01 -0.26 8.28
C ALA A 62 18.20 0.81 7.54
N VAL A 63 18.34 2.07 7.94
CA VAL A 63 17.58 3.20 7.35
C VAL A 63 17.83 3.31 5.85
N ASP A 64 19.09 3.22 5.43
CA ASP A 64 19.47 3.30 4.01
C ASP A 64 18.92 2.13 3.18
N GLU A 65 18.86 0.92 3.73
CA GLU A 65 18.22 -0.22 3.06
C GLU A 65 16.72 -0.02 2.87
N ALA A 66 16.02 0.51 3.87
CA ALA A 66 14.59 0.81 3.78
C ALA A 66 14.31 1.88 2.72
N PHE A 67 15.11 2.95 2.69
CA PHE A 67 15.01 3.97 1.65
C PHE A 67 15.35 3.41 0.27
N GLY A 68 16.40 2.60 0.15
CA GLY A 68 16.77 1.96 -1.10
C GLY A 68 15.64 1.15 -1.72
N PHE A 69 14.92 0.37 -0.91
CA PHE A 69 13.72 -0.35 -1.36
C PHE A 69 12.64 0.60 -1.89
N CYS A 70 12.33 1.68 -1.18
CA CYS A 70 11.35 2.66 -1.61
C CYS A 70 11.77 3.38 -2.89
N GLU A 71 13.04 3.77 -2.99
CA GLU A 71 13.58 4.49 -4.15
C GLU A 71 13.61 3.60 -5.40
N ASP A 72 13.93 2.32 -5.27
CA ASP A 72 13.87 1.36 -6.36
C ASP A 72 12.46 1.26 -6.97
N LEU A 73 11.43 1.31 -6.14
CA LEU A 73 10.04 1.34 -6.61
C LEU A 73 9.68 2.67 -7.26
N LEU A 74 10.10 3.79 -6.69
CA LEU A 74 9.85 5.13 -7.23
C LEU A 74 10.52 5.35 -8.59
N CYS A 75 11.66 4.71 -8.84
CA CYS A 75 12.38 4.79 -10.11
C CYS A 75 11.77 3.94 -11.23
N GLN A 76 10.75 3.13 -10.96
CA GLN A 76 10.13 2.30 -11.99
C GLN A 76 9.38 3.16 -13.02
N PRO A 77 9.47 2.85 -14.33
CA PRO A 77 8.91 3.72 -15.38
C PRO A 77 7.39 3.87 -15.33
N HIS A 78 6.67 2.92 -14.75
CA HIS A 78 5.21 2.94 -14.63
C HIS A 78 4.72 3.38 -13.25
N CYS A 79 5.63 3.82 -12.36
CA CYS A 79 5.29 4.31 -11.04
C CYS A 79 4.67 5.72 -11.13
N GLN A 80 3.53 5.88 -10.47
CA GLN A 80 2.84 7.15 -10.30
C GLN A 80 2.82 7.53 -8.82
N ILE A 81 3.32 8.72 -8.49
CA ILE A 81 3.19 9.26 -7.13
C ILE A 81 1.75 9.69 -6.91
N VAL A 82 1.14 9.21 -5.83
CA VAL A 82 -0.26 9.43 -5.46
C VAL A 82 -0.32 10.22 -4.16
N GLU A 83 -0.75 11.47 -4.25
CA GLU A 83 -0.89 12.41 -3.14
C GLU A 83 -2.30 12.97 -3.09
N PRO A 84 -2.75 13.48 -1.93
CA PRO A 84 -4.06 14.13 -1.82
C PRO A 84 -4.21 15.28 -2.81
N GLY A 85 -5.32 15.27 -3.54
CA GLY A 85 -5.77 16.37 -4.39
C GLY A 85 -6.90 17.17 -3.74
N ASP A 86 -7.59 17.96 -4.55
CA ASP A 86 -8.62 18.91 -4.06
C ASP A 86 -9.83 18.24 -3.42
N ARG A 87 -10.15 17.01 -3.81
CA ARG A 87 -11.33 16.29 -3.29
C ARG A 87 -11.02 15.40 -2.08
N HIS A 88 -9.74 15.18 -1.78
CA HIS A 88 -9.34 14.22 -0.75
C HIS A 88 -9.98 14.56 0.61
N TRP A 89 -9.90 15.80 1.04
CA TRP A 89 -10.41 16.20 2.36
C TRP A 89 -11.90 15.93 2.53
N SER A 90 -12.71 16.24 1.54
CA SER A 90 -14.16 16.02 1.59
C SER A 90 -14.50 14.53 1.60
N ILE A 91 -13.79 13.71 0.82
CA ILE A 91 -13.96 12.26 0.82
C ILE A 91 -13.54 11.68 2.18
N PHE A 92 -12.38 12.08 2.70
CA PHE A 92 -11.87 11.67 4.00
C PHE A 92 -12.87 11.97 5.12
N LYS A 93 -13.36 13.20 5.19
CA LYS A 93 -14.38 13.61 6.18
C LYS A 93 -15.64 12.76 6.07
N ARG A 94 -16.14 12.54 4.85
CA ARG A 94 -17.32 11.71 4.61
C ARG A 94 -17.14 10.29 5.12
N LEU A 95 -16.00 9.65 4.82
CA LEU A 95 -15.72 8.29 5.27
C LEU A 95 -15.65 8.21 6.80
N CYS A 96 -14.99 9.16 7.45
CA CYS A 96 -14.92 9.20 8.91
C CYS A 96 -16.31 9.35 9.56
N VAL A 97 -17.16 10.21 9.01
CA VAL A 97 -18.51 10.44 9.54
C VAL A 97 -19.40 9.21 9.32
N GLU A 98 -19.42 8.65 8.12
CA GLU A 98 -20.25 7.49 7.78
C GLU A 98 -19.88 6.22 8.55
N THR A 99 -18.59 6.05 8.89
CA THR A 99 -18.11 4.87 9.62
C THR A 99 -17.87 5.10 11.11
N ASP A 100 -18.12 6.29 11.61
CA ASP A 100 -17.75 6.72 12.97
C ASP A 100 -16.29 6.37 13.30
N ALA A 101 -15.38 6.68 12.37
CA ALA A 101 -13.97 6.35 12.50
C ALA A 101 -13.31 7.11 13.65
N ARG A 102 -12.57 6.39 14.49
CA ARG A 102 -11.83 6.93 15.63
C ARG A 102 -10.45 6.33 15.74
N GLY A 103 -9.49 7.11 16.25
CA GLY A 103 -8.13 6.63 16.46
C GLY A 103 -7.45 6.18 15.16
N SER A 104 -6.89 4.99 15.13
CA SER A 104 -6.19 4.43 13.97
C SER A 104 -7.08 4.28 12.72
N ARG A 105 -8.39 4.13 12.90
CA ARG A 105 -9.36 4.06 11.79
C ARG A 105 -9.48 5.37 11.02
N VAL A 106 -9.16 6.49 11.64
CA VAL A 106 -9.07 7.80 10.97
C VAL A 106 -7.94 7.79 9.95
N THR A 107 -6.78 7.21 10.28
CA THR A 107 -5.68 7.03 9.33
C THR A 107 -6.08 6.09 8.18
N ASP A 108 -6.77 4.99 8.47
CA ASP A 108 -7.30 4.09 7.44
C ASP A 108 -8.26 4.80 6.50
N ALA A 109 -9.16 5.63 7.04
CA ALA A 109 -10.09 6.45 6.25
C ALA A 109 -9.34 7.45 5.35
N TRP A 110 -8.22 7.99 5.81
CA TRP A 110 -7.38 8.90 5.02
C TRP A 110 -6.79 8.19 3.78
N PHE A 111 -6.29 6.97 3.96
CA PHE A 111 -5.79 6.15 2.84
C PHE A 111 -6.92 5.69 1.91
N ALA A 112 -8.05 5.29 2.46
CA ALA A 112 -9.22 4.93 1.66
C ALA A 112 -9.69 6.12 0.79
N ALA A 113 -9.71 7.33 1.35
CA ALA A 113 -10.03 8.55 0.62
C ALA A 113 -9.05 8.84 -0.52
N LEU A 114 -7.76 8.60 -0.28
CA LEU A 114 -6.73 8.75 -1.31
C LEU A 114 -6.96 7.81 -2.49
N ALA A 115 -7.21 6.53 -2.21
CA ALA A 115 -7.51 5.55 -3.24
C ALA A 115 -8.79 5.88 -4.02
N ILE A 116 -9.86 6.32 -3.32
CA ILE A 116 -11.12 6.72 -3.96
C ILE A 116 -10.92 7.93 -4.86
N GLU A 117 -10.23 8.97 -4.39
CA GLU A 117 -9.98 10.18 -5.17
C GLU A 117 -9.27 9.89 -6.49
N TRP A 118 -8.28 9.02 -6.46
CA TRP A 118 -7.49 8.64 -7.62
C TRP A 118 -8.11 7.51 -8.47
N GLY A 119 -9.23 6.94 -8.03
CA GLY A 119 -9.84 5.79 -8.68
C GLY A 119 -8.96 4.54 -8.64
N CYS A 120 -8.12 4.42 -7.60
CA CYS A 120 -7.24 3.27 -7.41
C CYS A 120 -7.94 2.14 -6.67
N GLU A 121 -7.48 0.92 -6.95
CA GLU A 121 -7.75 -0.24 -6.13
C GLU A 121 -6.72 -0.33 -5.00
N TRP A 122 -7.20 -0.31 -3.76
CA TRP A 122 -6.38 -0.41 -2.55
C TRP A 122 -5.99 -1.86 -2.29
N ILE A 123 -4.70 -2.15 -2.25
CA ILE A 123 -4.19 -3.51 -2.05
C ILE A 123 -3.71 -3.64 -0.60
N THR A 124 -4.39 -4.48 0.17
CA THR A 124 -4.15 -4.61 1.61
C THR A 124 -4.51 -5.99 2.13
N PHE A 125 -3.82 -6.44 3.19
CA PHE A 125 -4.24 -7.60 3.98
C PHE A 125 -5.27 -7.27 5.05
N ASP A 126 -5.48 -5.98 5.35
CA ASP A 126 -6.42 -5.54 6.36
C ASP A 126 -7.85 -5.52 5.81
N ARG A 127 -8.63 -6.54 6.19
CA ARG A 127 -10.03 -6.66 5.77
C ARG A 127 -10.96 -5.61 6.37
N ASP A 128 -10.50 -4.87 7.37
CA ASP A 128 -11.25 -3.77 7.96
C ASP A 128 -11.48 -2.61 6.99
N PHE A 129 -10.70 -2.51 5.93
CA PHE A 129 -10.95 -1.54 4.83
C PHE A 129 -12.27 -1.78 4.09
N ALA A 130 -12.85 -2.97 4.18
CA ALA A 130 -14.18 -3.27 3.61
C ALA A 130 -15.31 -2.36 4.16
N ARG A 131 -15.10 -1.71 5.30
CA ARG A 131 -16.07 -0.79 5.92
C ARG A 131 -16.28 0.50 5.14
N PHE A 132 -15.30 0.92 4.33
CA PHE A 132 -15.33 2.23 3.68
C PHE A 132 -16.18 2.20 2.40
N PRO A 133 -17.32 2.91 2.36
CA PRO A 133 -18.18 2.96 1.19
C PRO A 133 -17.46 3.57 -0.01
N GLY A 134 -17.54 2.88 -1.15
CA GLY A 134 -16.95 3.33 -2.41
C GLY A 134 -15.48 2.93 -2.61
N LEU A 135 -14.82 2.35 -1.60
CA LEU A 135 -13.47 1.83 -1.74
C LEU A 135 -13.47 0.50 -2.49
N LYS A 136 -12.67 0.42 -3.55
CA LYS A 136 -12.28 -0.83 -4.19
C LYS A 136 -11.01 -1.34 -3.53
N TRP A 137 -11.03 -2.54 -3.00
CA TRP A 137 -9.87 -3.13 -2.33
C TRP A 137 -9.77 -4.63 -2.59
N GLN A 138 -8.57 -5.15 -2.50
CA GLN A 138 -8.32 -6.59 -2.55
C GLN A 138 -7.04 -6.95 -1.80
N VAL A 139 -6.90 -8.25 -1.50
CA VAL A 139 -5.69 -8.85 -0.96
C VAL A 139 -4.72 -9.13 -2.12
N PRO A 140 -3.39 -8.97 -1.94
CA PRO A 140 -2.43 -9.36 -2.95
C PRO A 140 -2.61 -10.82 -3.33
N ALA A 141 -2.80 -11.12 -4.62
CA ALA A 141 -2.85 -12.46 -5.16
C ALA A 141 -1.78 -12.59 -6.23
N ALA A 142 -0.94 -13.62 -6.14
CA ALA A 142 -0.06 -13.97 -7.24
C ALA A 142 -0.91 -14.31 -8.47
N ARG A 143 -0.51 -13.84 -9.66
CA ARG A 143 -1.14 -14.28 -10.91
C ARG A 143 -1.05 -15.80 -10.96
N ALA A 144 -2.17 -16.46 -11.20
CA ALA A 144 -2.19 -17.88 -11.47
C ALA A 144 -1.29 -18.15 -12.69
N GLU A 145 -0.29 -19.01 -12.54
CA GLU A 145 0.47 -19.54 -13.66
C GLU A 145 -0.51 -20.32 -14.54
N GLY A 146 -0.77 -19.81 -15.72
CA GLY A 146 -1.53 -20.53 -16.75
C GLY A 146 -2.86 -19.91 -17.14
N GLN A 147 -2.84 -18.78 -17.81
CA GLN A 147 -3.76 -18.47 -18.91
C GLN A 147 -2.95 -17.80 -20.02
N GLU A 148 -2.15 -18.62 -20.69
CA GLU A 148 -1.84 -18.39 -22.11
C GLU A 148 -3.12 -18.65 -22.90
N ASN A 149 -3.62 -17.61 -23.52
CA ASN A 149 -4.49 -17.71 -24.70
C ASN A 149 -3.83 -16.96 -25.82
#